data_03097d105f61c5defa1d609f4c49f7d8
#
_entry.id   03097d105f61c5defa1d609f4c49f7d8
#
_cell.length_a   1.000
_cell.length_b   1.000
_cell.length_c   1.000
_cell.angle_alpha   90.00
_cell.angle_beta   90.00
_cell.angle_gamma   90.00
#
_symmetry.space_group_name_H-M   'P 1'
#
loop_
_entity.id
_entity.type
_entity.pdbx_description
1 polymer ?
#
loop_
_entity_poly.entity_id
_entity_poly.type
_entity_poly.pdbx_seq_one_letter_code
_entity_poly.pdbx_strand_id
1 'polypeptide(L)'
;MYEYRKRESKFKKIISLIFLVIVVAASSVFIYSMYTDIDVYSTDENNNVAVRLSQNESKKEEQNITEVLESVTKSVVGISKIKNKGNSIFLNNSASDLGLGTGMIVSENGYILTNWHVAGNKYSNCYITLENGKSYNGSVAWADSDLDLAIVKINATGLQYLNLGDSDNVKLGQTTYAIGNPIGVEFQRTVTSGIISGVNRTIKIEEENNESYMEDLVQTDATINPGNSGGPLINTNGEVIGVNTVKINEAEGIGFAVPINIVKPIIESFVRNGNFEEAYLGIFAYDKNVVPYLETGIEFGSGIYVAQINKDGPANTSNLKVRDIITKIDDIDINKMSELRKYIYSKKAGDEVNLIVLRNKKTYSIKIKLGKK
;
A
#
# COMPACT_ATOMS: atom_id res chain seq x y z
N MET A 1 62.02 81.35 -14.53
CA MET A 1 60.80 80.54 -14.46
C MET A 1 61.23 79.04 -14.51
N TYR A 2 61.28 78.39 -13.35
CA TYR A 2 61.72 77.00 -13.28
C TYR A 2 60.52 76.07 -13.25
N GLU A 3 60.36 75.24 -14.32
CA GLU A 3 59.36 74.20 -14.38
C GLU A 3 59.72 73.01 -13.48
N TYR A 4 58.88 72.73 -12.51
CA TYR A 4 59.04 71.61 -11.57
C TYR A 4 58.39 70.37 -12.27
N ARG A 5 59.20 69.50 -12.91
CA ARG A 5 58.78 68.23 -13.44
C ARG A 5 58.64 67.24 -12.28
N LYS A 6 57.41 66.98 -11.88
CA LYS A 6 57.05 66.04 -10.84
C LYS A 6 57.38 64.61 -11.30
N ARG A 7 58.46 64.07 -10.74
CA ARG A 7 58.90 62.69 -11.03
C ARG A 7 57.93 61.73 -10.33
N GLU A 8 56.98 61.13 -11.09
CA GLU A 8 56.13 60.04 -10.53
C GLU A 8 56.98 58.93 -10.01
N SER A 9 56.76 58.51 -8.75
CA SER A 9 57.56 57.51 -8.09
C SER A 9 57.33 56.15 -8.77
N LYS A 10 58.42 55.42 -9.10
CA LYS A 10 58.38 54.05 -9.65
C LYS A 10 57.43 53.14 -8.85
N PHE A 11 57.29 53.41 -7.55
CA PHE A 11 56.38 52.70 -6.66
C PHE A 11 54.89 52.84 -7.03
N LYS A 12 54.44 54.08 -7.43
CA LYS A 12 53.06 54.30 -7.93
C LYS A 12 52.79 53.53 -9.20
N LYS A 13 53.78 53.46 -10.11
CA LYS A 13 53.64 52.67 -11.34
C LYS A 13 53.54 51.16 -11.09
N ILE A 14 54.30 50.63 -10.12
CA ILE A 14 54.25 49.23 -9.73
C ILE A 14 52.91 48.92 -9.06
N ILE A 15 52.39 49.76 -8.17
CA ILE A 15 51.05 49.57 -7.56
C ILE A 15 49.94 49.60 -8.62
N SER A 16 50.02 50.53 -9.57
CA SER A 16 49.05 50.62 -10.68
C SER A 16 49.09 49.37 -11.57
N LEU A 17 50.30 48.82 -11.81
CA LEU A 17 50.43 47.56 -12.58
C LEU A 17 49.87 46.36 -11.84
N ILE A 18 50.13 46.21 -10.52
CA ILE A 18 49.56 45.17 -9.70
C ILE A 18 48.04 45.26 -9.65
N PHE A 19 47.49 46.44 -9.48
CA PHE A 19 46.04 46.68 -9.51
C PHE A 19 45.43 46.28 -10.84
N LEU A 20 46.08 46.63 -11.95
CA LEU A 20 45.64 46.25 -13.30
C LEU A 20 45.63 44.71 -13.48
N VAL A 21 46.64 44.00 -13.02
CA VAL A 21 46.71 42.53 -13.07
C VAL A 21 45.60 41.90 -12.26
N ILE A 22 45.31 42.42 -11.03
CA ILE A 22 44.21 41.93 -10.20
C ILE A 22 42.84 42.14 -10.90
N VAL A 23 42.61 43.29 -11.50
CA VAL A 23 41.38 43.61 -12.23
C VAL A 23 41.22 42.68 -13.42
N VAL A 24 42.29 42.44 -14.20
CA VAL A 24 42.25 41.48 -15.33
C VAL A 24 42.02 40.06 -14.87
N ALA A 25 42.63 39.62 -13.78
CA ALA A 25 42.40 38.31 -13.24
C ALA A 25 40.96 38.12 -12.70
N ALA A 26 40.43 39.14 -11.99
CA ALA A 26 39.02 39.11 -11.53
C ALA A 26 38.01 39.15 -12.70
N SER A 27 38.26 39.92 -13.72
CA SER A 27 37.39 39.95 -14.91
C SER A 27 37.45 38.63 -15.70
N SER A 28 38.61 37.98 -15.81
CA SER A 28 38.72 36.69 -16.48
C SER A 28 38.00 35.56 -15.68
N VAL A 29 38.06 35.57 -14.36
CA VAL A 29 37.28 34.67 -13.51
C VAL A 29 35.79 34.92 -13.65
N PHE A 30 35.38 36.19 -13.68
CA PHE A 30 33.97 36.55 -13.86
C PHE A 30 33.45 36.15 -15.28
N ILE A 31 34.24 36.38 -16.31
CA ILE A 31 33.90 35.95 -17.67
C ILE A 31 33.86 34.42 -17.74
N TYR A 32 34.80 33.71 -17.09
CA TYR A 32 34.79 32.24 -17.03
C TYR A 32 33.56 31.73 -16.32
N SER A 33 33.12 32.33 -15.19
CA SER A 33 31.90 31.95 -14.51
C SER A 33 30.65 32.20 -15.35
N MET A 34 30.60 33.32 -16.12
CA MET A 34 29.52 33.56 -17.08
C MET A 34 29.47 32.55 -18.23
N TYR A 35 30.65 32.03 -18.66
CA TYR A 35 30.72 31.05 -19.73
C TYR A 35 30.37 29.61 -19.23
N THR A 36 30.60 29.31 -17.96
CA THR A 36 30.21 28.02 -17.39
C THR A 36 28.72 27.92 -17.08
N ASP A 37 28.01 29.06 -16.99
CA ASP A 37 26.54 29.12 -16.80
C ASP A 37 25.79 29.28 -18.13
N ILE A 38 26.47 29.28 -19.28
CA ILE A 38 25.81 29.34 -20.59
C ILE A 38 25.55 27.90 -21.06
N ASP A 39 24.29 27.47 -20.98
CA ASP A 39 23.80 26.30 -21.70
C ASP A 39 24.10 26.46 -23.19
N VAL A 40 24.99 25.63 -23.72
CA VAL A 40 25.32 25.63 -25.15
C VAL A 40 24.11 25.09 -25.92
N TYR A 41 23.30 25.97 -26.49
CA TYR A 41 22.30 25.59 -27.47
C TYR A 41 23.02 25.28 -28.80
N SER A 42 23.09 24.00 -29.15
CA SER A 42 23.42 23.63 -30.53
C SER A 42 22.15 23.80 -31.38
N THR A 43 22.09 24.83 -32.19
CA THR A 43 21.06 24.93 -33.22
C THR A 43 21.53 24.17 -34.45
N ASP A 44 20.97 22.99 -34.66
CA ASP A 44 21.03 22.29 -35.92
C ASP A 44 19.90 22.80 -36.81
N GLU A 45 20.20 23.26 -38.04
CA GLU A 45 19.25 23.90 -38.97
C GLU A 45 18.14 22.96 -39.49
N ASN A 46 17.99 21.77 -38.96
CA ASN A 46 16.92 20.84 -39.32
C ASN A 46 16.04 20.55 -38.12
N ASN A 47 14.99 21.35 -37.89
CA ASN A 47 13.77 21.04 -37.12
C ASN A 47 13.88 20.06 -35.96
N ASN A 48 14.91 20.12 -35.11
CA ASN A 48 15.05 19.26 -33.97
C ASN A 48 14.73 20.01 -32.67
N VAL A 49 13.79 19.44 -31.90
CA VAL A 49 13.46 19.87 -30.54
C VAL A 49 14.72 19.79 -29.68
N ALA A 50 15.15 20.88 -29.09
CA ALA A 50 16.28 20.93 -28.18
C ALA A 50 15.97 20.07 -26.94
N VAL A 51 16.74 19.00 -26.71
CA VAL A 51 16.66 18.20 -25.50
C VAL A 51 17.58 18.82 -24.46
N ARG A 52 17.03 19.27 -23.37
CA ARG A 52 17.78 19.76 -22.21
C ARG A 52 18.33 18.58 -21.43
N LEU A 53 19.62 18.30 -21.52
CA LEU A 53 20.29 17.34 -20.66
C LEU A 53 20.72 18.07 -19.38
N SER A 54 19.96 17.90 -18.30
CA SER A 54 20.36 18.38 -16.97
C SER A 54 21.49 17.49 -16.44
N GLN A 55 22.69 18.03 -16.25
CA GLN A 55 23.80 17.33 -15.61
C GLN A 55 23.93 17.63 -14.12
N ASN A 56 23.00 18.34 -13.52
CA ASN A 56 22.97 18.59 -12.07
C ASN A 56 21.96 17.69 -11.41
N GLU A 57 22.26 16.40 -11.32
CA GLU A 57 21.67 15.57 -10.29
C GLU A 57 22.31 15.95 -8.95
N SER A 58 21.58 16.74 -8.14
CA SER A 58 21.81 16.68 -6.71
C SER A 58 21.70 15.21 -6.32
N LYS A 59 22.78 14.58 -5.88
CA LYS A 59 22.79 13.30 -5.18
C LYS A 59 21.95 13.46 -3.90
N LYS A 60 20.61 13.42 -4.01
CA LYS A 60 19.79 12.81 -3.00
C LYS A 60 20.29 11.38 -2.96
N GLU A 61 20.73 10.89 -1.81
CA GLU A 61 20.97 9.47 -1.62
C GLU A 61 19.66 8.77 -2.00
N GLU A 62 19.56 8.31 -3.26
CA GLU A 62 18.58 7.32 -3.64
C GLU A 62 18.95 6.11 -2.79
N GLN A 63 18.09 5.79 -1.83
CA GLN A 63 18.18 4.50 -1.16
C GLN A 63 18.28 3.48 -2.28
N ASN A 64 19.35 2.69 -2.26
CA ASN A 64 19.59 1.70 -3.30
C ASN A 64 18.44 0.69 -3.24
N ILE A 65 17.46 0.85 -4.13
CA ILE A 65 16.25 0.01 -4.14
C ILE A 65 16.59 -1.48 -4.18
N THR A 66 17.74 -1.85 -4.74
CA THR A 66 18.24 -3.23 -4.75
C THR A 66 18.43 -3.75 -3.32
N GLU A 67 19.08 -2.97 -2.45
CA GLU A 67 19.31 -3.35 -1.04
C GLU A 67 17.99 -3.43 -0.27
N VAL A 68 17.06 -2.51 -0.53
CA VAL A 68 15.72 -2.53 0.06
C VAL A 68 14.99 -3.82 -0.33
N LEU A 69 14.97 -4.16 -1.62
CA LEU A 69 14.31 -5.36 -2.14
C LEU A 69 14.98 -6.65 -1.63
N GLU A 70 16.30 -6.71 -1.54
CA GLU A 70 17.02 -7.84 -0.94
C GLU A 70 16.63 -8.04 0.53
N SER A 71 16.44 -6.97 1.28
CA SER A 71 15.98 -7.06 2.67
C SER A 71 14.54 -7.52 2.77
N VAL A 72 13.63 -6.89 2.01
CA VAL A 72 12.18 -7.16 2.04
C VAL A 72 11.88 -8.61 1.62
N THR A 73 12.53 -9.10 0.56
CA THR A 73 12.26 -10.44 0.02
C THR A 73 12.57 -11.57 1.01
N LYS A 74 13.44 -11.36 2.01
CA LYS A 74 13.71 -12.33 3.09
C LYS A 74 12.50 -12.58 4.00
N SER A 75 11.58 -11.63 4.06
CA SER A 75 10.35 -11.73 4.86
C SER A 75 9.12 -12.12 4.02
N VAL A 76 9.31 -12.42 2.73
CA VAL A 76 8.25 -12.93 1.84
C VAL A 76 8.31 -14.45 1.79
N VAL A 77 7.16 -15.10 1.97
CA VAL A 77 7.04 -16.55 2.09
C VAL A 77 6.14 -17.13 1.03
N GLY A 78 6.43 -18.37 0.63
CA GLY A 78 5.52 -19.17 -0.18
C GLY A 78 4.45 -19.83 0.71
N ILE A 79 3.21 -19.83 0.24
CA ILE A 79 2.09 -20.53 0.88
C ILE A 79 1.56 -21.57 -0.08
N SER A 80 1.42 -22.81 0.39
CA SER A 80 0.80 -23.89 -0.37
C SER A 80 -0.28 -24.60 0.44
N LYS A 81 -1.36 -24.96 -0.25
CA LYS A 81 -2.52 -25.63 0.30
C LYS A 81 -2.91 -26.78 -0.60
N ILE A 82 -3.14 -27.96 -0.02
CA ILE A 82 -3.64 -29.11 -0.78
C ILE A 82 -5.10 -28.81 -1.16
N LYS A 83 -5.40 -28.70 -2.44
CA LYS A 83 -6.78 -28.67 -2.94
C LYS A 83 -7.34 -30.08 -2.76
N ASN A 84 -8.35 -30.25 -1.89
CA ASN A 84 -9.01 -31.53 -1.65
C ASN A 84 -9.65 -32.05 -2.96
N LYS A 85 -8.93 -32.89 -3.68
CA LYS A 85 -9.52 -33.88 -4.58
C LYS A 85 -9.39 -35.23 -3.91
N GLY A 86 -10.50 -35.81 -3.52
CA GLY A 86 -10.67 -36.99 -2.72
C GLY A 86 -9.54 -38.03 -2.76
N ASN A 87 -9.14 -38.47 -1.59
CA ASN A 87 -8.42 -39.71 -1.27
C ASN A 87 -7.20 -40.13 -2.10
N SER A 88 -6.24 -39.26 -2.36
CA SER A 88 -4.91 -39.72 -2.76
C SER A 88 -3.83 -38.84 -2.16
N ILE A 89 -3.34 -39.25 -0.99
CA ILE A 89 -2.26 -38.51 -0.26
C ILE A 89 -0.89 -38.84 -0.86
N PHE A 90 -0.77 -39.80 -1.74
CA PHE A 90 0.52 -40.26 -2.27
C PHE A 90 0.45 -40.42 -3.80
N LEU A 91 1.45 -39.82 -4.44
CA LEU A 91 1.84 -39.98 -5.84
C LEU A 91 1.11 -39.09 -6.87
N ASN A 92 1.86 -38.14 -7.42
CA ASN A 92 1.56 -37.24 -8.54
C ASN A 92 0.77 -35.95 -8.25
N ASN A 93 1.17 -35.23 -7.18
CA ASN A 93 0.74 -33.84 -7.06
C ASN A 93 1.48 -33.00 -8.11
N SER A 94 0.83 -32.78 -9.25
CA SER A 94 1.29 -31.72 -10.16
C SER A 94 1.13 -30.36 -9.46
N ALA A 95 1.99 -29.40 -9.78
CA ALA A 95 1.93 -28.05 -9.21
C ALA A 95 0.53 -27.40 -9.34
N SER A 96 -0.27 -27.86 -10.30
CA SER A 96 -1.68 -27.46 -10.53
C SER A 96 -2.66 -27.90 -9.43
N ASP A 97 -2.32 -28.95 -8.64
CA ASP A 97 -3.17 -29.44 -7.56
C ASP A 97 -2.89 -28.76 -6.21
N LEU A 98 -1.81 -27.98 -6.13
CA LEU A 98 -1.47 -27.14 -5.01
C LEU A 98 -2.03 -25.72 -5.25
N GLY A 99 -2.84 -25.23 -4.32
CA GLY A 99 -3.12 -23.79 -4.24
C GLY A 99 -1.85 -23.08 -3.81
N LEU A 100 -1.21 -22.35 -4.71
CA LEU A 100 0.03 -21.62 -4.44
C LEU A 100 -0.26 -20.13 -4.33
N GLY A 101 0.35 -19.48 -3.38
CA GLY A 101 0.29 -18.04 -3.18
C GLY A 101 1.45 -17.54 -2.34
N THR A 102 1.37 -16.28 -2.00
CA THR A 102 2.42 -15.58 -1.24
C THR A 102 1.87 -15.12 0.10
N GLY A 103 2.75 -14.97 1.07
CA GLY A 103 2.50 -14.29 2.32
C GLY A 103 3.68 -13.42 2.71
N MET A 104 3.48 -12.60 3.72
CA MET A 104 4.51 -11.75 4.29
C MET A 104 4.58 -11.94 5.81
N ILE A 105 5.77 -12.09 6.35
CA ILE A 105 6.00 -12.15 7.79
C ILE A 105 5.77 -10.75 8.37
N VAL A 106 4.85 -10.63 9.32
CA VAL A 106 4.48 -9.37 9.97
C VAL A 106 4.87 -9.30 11.44
N SER A 107 5.49 -10.36 11.95
CA SER A 107 6.00 -10.40 13.34
C SER A 107 7.13 -11.39 13.52
N GLU A 108 8.02 -11.09 14.45
CA GLU A 108 9.16 -11.95 14.83
C GLU A 108 8.73 -13.34 15.31
N ASN A 109 7.55 -13.46 15.92
CA ASN A 109 7.02 -14.70 16.49
C ASN A 109 6.15 -15.50 15.52
N GLY A 110 6.17 -15.19 14.20
CA GLY A 110 5.62 -16.07 13.16
C GLY A 110 4.16 -15.82 12.78
N TYR A 111 3.66 -14.60 12.90
CA TYR A 111 2.44 -14.19 12.21
C TYR A 111 2.74 -13.79 10.78
N ILE A 112 1.93 -14.28 9.85
CA ILE A 112 2.07 -14.11 8.40
C ILE A 112 0.75 -13.56 7.87
N LEU A 113 0.81 -12.44 7.15
CA LEU A 113 -0.34 -11.86 6.45
C LEU A 113 -0.37 -12.40 5.02
N THR A 114 -1.56 -12.72 4.54
CA THR A 114 -1.81 -13.20 3.17
C THR A 114 -3.28 -12.99 2.79
N ASN A 115 -3.70 -13.47 1.61
CA ASN A 115 -5.10 -13.49 1.22
C ASN A 115 -5.86 -14.68 1.82
N TRP A 116 -7.18 -14.50 1.99
CA TRP A 116 -8.09 -15.56 2.40
C TRP A 116 -8.17 -16.69 1.35
N HIS A 117 -8.26 -16.35 0.05
CA HIS A 117 -8.33 -17.37 -1.01
C HIS A 117 -7.05 -18.21 -1.08
N VAL A 118 -5.90 -17.70 -0.61
CA VAL A 118 -4.63 -18.42 -0.51
C VAL A 118 -4.62 -19.34 0.71
N ALA A 119 -4.89 -18.83 1.91
CA ALA A 119 -4.74 -19.58 3.16
C ALA A 119 -6.00 -20.34 3.56
N GLY A 120 -7.18 -19.86 3.23
CA GLY A 120 -8.49 -20.42 3.58
C GLY A 120 -9.09 -19.85 4.85
N ASN A 121 -10.12 -20.50 5.35
CA ASN A 121 -10.86 -20.09 6.53
C ASN A 121 -10.07 -20.27 7.83
N LYS A 122 -10.52 -19.61 8.89
CA LYS A 122 -9.98 -19.79 10.24
C LYS A 122 -9.86 -21.27 10.59
N TYR A 123 -8.74 -21.65 11.20
CA TYR A 123 -8.31 -23.02 11.54
C TYR A 123 -7.94 -23.90 10.33
N SER A 124 -7.96 -23.41 9.10
CA SER A 124 -7.37 -24.13 7.97
C SER A 124 -5.87 -24.30 8.17
N ASN A 125 -5.33 -25.39 7.62
CA ASN A 125 -3.90 -25.65 7.62
C ASN A 125 -3.31 -25.37 6.24
N CYS A 126 -2.11 -24.81 6.23
CA CYS A 126 -1.31 -24.59 5.04
C CYS A 126 0.17 -24.83 5.32
N TYR A 127 0.98 -24.95 4.27
CA TYR A 127 2.42 -25.05 4.39
C TYR A 127 3.06 -23.72 4.05
N ILE A 128 3.96 -23.26 4.90
CA ILE A 128 4.67 -21.99 4.75
C ILE A 128 6.13 -22.32 4.48
N THR A 129 6.64 -21.87 3.34
CA THR A 129 8.04 -22.01 2.97
C THR A 129 8.75 -20.67 3.07
N LEU A 130 9.74 -20.60 3.95
CA LEU A 130 10.57 -19.41 4.16
C LEU A 130 11.62 -19.26 3.04
N GLU A 131 12.26 -18.10 3.02
CA GLU A 131 13.33 -17.75 2.07
C GLU A 131 14.47 -18.77 2.04
N ASN A 132 14.86 -19.32 3.19
CA ASN A 132 15.93 -20.30 3.32
C ASN A 132 15.50 -21.74 2.97
N GLY A 133 14.30 -21.94 2.40
CA GLY A 133 13.73 -23.24 2.04
C GLY A 133 13.12 -24.04 3.19
N LYS A 134 13.20 -23.54 4.43
CA LYS A 134 12.59 -24.21 5.57
C LYS A 134 11.08 -24.10 5.53
N SER A 135 10.39 -25.22 5.70
CA SER A 135 8.95 -25.28 5.67
C SER A 135 8.34 -25.50 7.06
N TYR A 136 7.20 -24.88 7.30
CA TYR A 136 6.43 -24.96 8.54
C TYR A 136 4.97 -25.28 8.26
N ASN A 137 4.34 -26.01 9.18
CA ASN A 137 2.89 -26.08 9.21
C ASN A 137 2.34 -24.76 9.78
N GLY A 138 1.46 -24.12 9.01
CA GLY A 138 0.75 -22.92 9.41
C GLY A 138 -0.71 -23.21 9.70
N SER A 139 -1.28 -22.50 10.66
CA SER A 139 -2.71 -22.52 10.97
C SER A 139 -3.27 -21.11 10.82
N VAL A 140 -4.41 -20.98 10.13
CA VAL A 140 -5.10 -19.70 9.95
C VAL A 140 -5.68 -19.25 11.29
N ALA A 141 -5.11 -18.19 11.87
CA ALA A 141 -5.55 -17.62 13.15
C ALA A 141 -6.76 -16.68 12.98
N TRP A 142 -6.85 -16.00 11.85
CA TRP A 142 -7.95 -15.10 11.47
C TRP A 142 -8.09 -15.07 9.95
N ALA A 143 -9.32 -14.89 9.47
CA ALA A 143 -9.61 -14.71 8.05
C ALA A 143 -10.91 -13.94 7.87
N ASP A 144 -10.94 -13.11 6.84
CA ASP A 144 -12.10 -12.35 6.39
C ASP A 144 -12.22 -12.51 4.86
N SER A 145 -13.30 -13.14 4.41
CA SER A 145 -13.57 -13.40 2.99
C SER A 145 -13.93 -12.14 2.22
N ASP A 146 -14.60 -11.17 2.86
CA ASP A 146 -15.04 -9.93 2.22
C ASP A 146 -13.86 -8.99 1.93
N LEU A 147 -12.81 -9.06 2.77
CA LEU A 147 -11.54 -8.34 2.57
C LEU A 147 -10.53 -9.16 1.78
N ASP A 148 -10.78 -10.44 1.57
CA ASP A 148 -9.81 -11.40 1.04
C ASP A 148 -8.48 -11.39 1.81
N LEU A 149 -8.52 -11.33 3.14
CA LEU A 149 -7.35 -11.31 4.02
C LEU A 149 -7.35 -12.46 5.02
N ALA A 150 -6.16 -12.93 5.36
CA ALA A 150 -5.95 -13.94 6.40
C ALA A 150 -4.64 -13.71 7.15
N ILE A 151 -4.63 -14.09 8.43
CA ILE A 151 -3.42 -14.17 9.27
C ILE A 151 -3.16 -15.64 9.60
N VAL A 152 -1.97 -16.11 9.22
CA VAL A 152 -1.49 -17.46 9.48
C VAL A 152 -0.48 -17.41 10.61
N LYS A 153 -0.52 -18.38 11.53
CA LYS A 153 0.47 -18.56 12.58
C LYS A 153 1.32 -19.79 12.32
N ILE A 154 2.64 -19.61 12.38
CA ILE A 154 3.61 -20.72 12.39
C ILE A 154 4.36 -20.78 13.73
N ASN A 155 4.86 -21.96 14.09
CA ASN A 155 5.67 -22.13 15.29
C ASN A 155 7.16 -21.86 14.97
N ALA A 156 7.49 -20.57 14.86
CA ALA A 156 8.85 -20.06 14.63
C ALA A 156 9.03 -18.73 15.38
N THR A 157 10.26 -18.43 15.74
CA THR A 157 10.67 -17.20 16.44
C THR A 157 11.96 -16.65 15.83
N GLY A 158 12.29 -15.38 16.10
CA GLY A 158 13.48 -14.74 15.55
C GLY A 158 13.39 -14.48 14.05
N LEU A 159 12.17 -14.37 13.52
CA LEU A 159 11.95 -14.12 12.10
C LEU A 159 12.14 -12.64 11.77
N GLN A 160 12.80 -12.37 10.64
CA GLN A 160 12.76 -11.05 10.04
C GLN A 160 11.33 -10.78 9.55
N TYR A 161 10.80 -9.59 9.82
CA TYR A 161 9.44 -9.18 9.43
C TYR A 161 9.45 -7.84 8.72
N LEU A 162 8.37 -7.55 7.97
CA LEU A 162 8.21 -6.33 7.20
C LEU A 162 7.68 -5.19 8.04
N ASN A 163 8.15 -3.98 7.74
CA ASN A 163 7.58 -2.75 8.25
C ASN A 163 6.27 -2.43 7.52
N LEU A 164 5.23 -2.10 8.28
CA LEU A 164 3.94 -1.70 7.74
C LEU A 164 3.91 -0.18 7.55
N GLY A 165 3.83 0.26 6.29
CA GLY A 165 3.72 1.65 5.89
C GLY A 165 2.35 2.25 6.18
N ASP A 166 2.04 3.41 5.61
CA ASP A 166 0.76 4.10 5.79
C ASP A 166 0.01 4.20 4.46
N SER A 167 -1.01 3.37 4.28
CA SER A 167 -1.81 3.35 3.06
C SER A 167 -2.76 4.53 2.91
N ASP A 168 -3.05 5.29 3.97
CA ASP A 168 -3.90 6.48 3.90
C ASP A 168 -3.16 7.65 3.21
N ASN A 169 -1.81 7.62 3.20
CA ASN A 169 -0.94 8.62 2.60
C ASN A 169 -0.41 8.25 1.20
N VAL A 170 -0.86 7.14 0.62
CA VAL A 170 -0.48 6.71 -0.73
C VAL A 170 -1.00 7.68 -1.78
N LYS A 171 -0.15 8.03 -2.78
CA LYS A 171 -0.45 9.01 -3.81
C LYS A 171 -0.31 8.43 -5.21
N LEU A 172 -1.13 8.95 -6.15
CA LEU A 172 -1.01 8.65 -7.57
C LEU A 172 0.41 8.96 -8.08
N GLY A 173 0.95 8.07 -8.92
CA GLY A 173 2.29 8.19 -9.48
C GLY A 173 3.42 7.75 -8.54
N GLN A 174 3.14 7.42 -7.28
CA GLN A 174 4.14 6.88 -6.35
C GLN A 174 4.66 5.54 -6.85
N THR A 175 5.99 5.40 -6.96
CA THR A 175 6.63 4.13 -7.33
C THR A 175 6.32 3.04 -6.31
N THR A 176 6.01 1.85 -6.80
CA THR A 176 5.66 0.70 -5.97
C THR A 176 6.19 -0.60 -6.55
N TYR A 177 6.35 -1.60 -5.69
CA TYR A 177 6.84 -2.92 -6.06
C TYR A 177 5.91 -3.98 -5.48
N ALA A 178 5.45 -4.90 -6.34
CA ALA A 178 4.70 -6.07 -5.91
C ALA A 178 5.65 -7.27 -5.85
N ILE A 179 5.63 -8.00 -4.73
CA ILE A 179 6.55 -9.11 -4.49
C ILE A 179 5.75 -10.39 -4.27
N GLY A 180 6.24 -11.50 -4.82
CA GLY A 180 5.59 -12.77 -4.67
C GLY A 180 6.46 -13.98 -4.93
N ASN A 181 5.88 -15.15 -4.64
CA ASN A 181 6.44 -16.46 -4.91
C ASN A 181 5.54 -17.20 -5.91
N PRO A 182 5.51 -16.77 -7.21
CA PRO A 182 4.70 -17.45 -8.20
C PRO A 182 5.23 -18.86 -8.46
N ILE A 183 4.32 -19.76 -8.69
CA ILE A 183 4.41 -21.10 -9.29
C ILE A 183 5.82 -21.73 -9.28
N GLY A 184 6.17 -22.40 -8.15
CA GLY A 184 7.39 -23.23 -8.09
C GLY A 184 8.62 -22.55 -7.50
N VAL A 185 9.60 -23.37 -7.15
CA VAL A 185 10.84 -22.93 -6.49
C VAL A 185 11.66 -22.02 -7.40
N GLU A 186 11.50 -22.17 -8.72
CA GLU A 186 12.28 -21.44 -9.75
C GLU A 186 11.90 -19.95 -9.85
N PHE A 187 10.69 -19.58 -9.45
CA PHE A 187 10.17 -18.21 -9.53
C PHE A 187 9.98 -17.54 -8.17
N GLN A 188 10.61 -18.08 -7.13
CA GLN A 188 10.54 -17.48 -5.80
C GLN A 188 11.05 -16.04 -5.81
N ARG A 189 10.36 -15.15 -5.08
CA ARG A 189 10.76 -13.75 -4.91
C ARG A 189 10.76 -12.93 -6.20
N THR A 190 9.82 -13.23 -7.10
CA THR A 190 9.59 -12.37 -8.26
C THR A 190 9.15 -10.98 -7.78
N VAL A 191 9.83 -9.97 -8.28
CA VAL A 191 9.50 -8.56 -8.03
C VAL A 191 9.03 -7.94 -9.34
N THR A 192 7.89 -7.28 -9.30
CA THR A 192 7.40 -6.44 -10.39
C THR A 192 7.33 -5.00 -9.93
N SER A 193 7.69 -4.05 -10.79
CA SER A 193 7.67 -2.63 -10.49
C SER A 193 6.58 -1.92 -11.26
N GLY A 194 6.05 -0.87 -10.70
CA GLY A 194 5.05 0.01 -11.29
C GLY A 194 4.83 1.25 -10.44
N ILE A 195 3.67 1.87 -10.64
CA ILE A 195 3.24 3.03 -9.86
C ILE A 195 1.86 2.78 -9.25
N ILE A 196 1.48 3.63 -8.32
CA ILE A 196 0.09 3.73 -7.88
C ILE A 196 -0.72 4.42 -8.99
N SER A 197 -1.57 3.63 -9.66
CA SER A 197 -2.42 4.07 -10.78
C SER A 197 -3.78 4.56 -10.33
N GLY A 198 -4.18 4.24 -9.09
CA GLY A 198 -5.45 4.66 -8.51
C GLY A 198 -5.51 4.40 -7.02
N VAL A 199 -6.34 5.16 -6.32
CA VAL A 199 -6.66 4.95 -4.91
C VAL A 199 -8.17 4.95 -4.73
N ASN A 200 -8.66 4.32 -3.67
CA ASN A 200 -10.08 4.21 -3.35
C ASN A 200 -10.88 3.62 -4.53
N ARG A 201 -10.38 2.54 -5.13
CA ARG A 201 -11.06 1.83 -6.20
C ARG A 201 -12.03 0.82 -5.64
N THR A 202 -13.21 0.80 -6.21
CA THR A 202 -14.21 -0.24 -5.96
C THR A 202 -14.32 -1.11 -7.19
N ILE A 203 -14.25 -2.41 -7.00
CA ILE A 203 -14.42 -3.40 -8.07
C ILE A 203 -15.56 -4.34 -7.75
N LYS A 204 -16.31 -4.70 -8.76
CA LYS A 204 -17.32 -5.76 -8.70
C LYS A 204 -16.61 -7.10 -8.96
N ILE A 205 -16.87 -8.07 -8.11
CA ILE A 205 -16.42 -9.46 -8.27
C ILE A 205 -17.65 -10.28 -8.61
N GLU A 206 -17.63 -10.87 -9.80
CA GLU A 206 -18.70 -11.78 -10.25
C GLU A 206 -18.32 -13.20 -9.88
N GLU A 207 -19.07 -13.81 -8.98
CA GLU A 207 -19.05 -15.24 -8.69
C GLU A 207 -20.31 -15.89 -9.27
N GLU A 208 -20.27 -17.19 -9.58
CA GLU A 208 -21.32 -17.91 -10.33
C GLU A 208 -22.77 -17.64 -9.87
N ASN A 209 -23.02 -17.19 -8.63
CA ASN A 209 -24.35 -16.89 -8.11
C ASN A 209 -24.42 -15.68 -7.18
N ASN A 210 -23.34 -14.94 -6.97
CA ASN A 210 -23.29 -13.80 -6.08
C ASN A 210 -22.46 -12.68 -6.70
N GLU A 211 -22.95 -11.46 -6.53
CA GLU A 211 -22.17 -10.26 -6.78
C GLU A 211 -21.59 -9.79 -5.46
N SER A 212 -20.28 -9.61 -5.39
CA SER A 212 -19.61 -9.01 -4.27
C SER A 212 -18.79 -7.79 -4.72
N TYR A 213 -18.47 -6.90 -3.77
CA TYR A 213 -17.71 -5.70 -4.06
C TYR A 213 -16.51 -5.64 -3.12
N MET A 214 -15.34 -5.38 -3.69
CA MET A 214 -14.17 -4.99 -2.92
C MET A 214 -13.98 -3.48 -3.04
N GLU A 215 -13.95 -2.81 -1.89
CA GLU A 215 -13.94 -1.35 -1.79
C GLU A 215 -12.57 -0.83 -1.35
N ASP A 216 -12.31 0.45 -1.63
CA ASP A 216 -11.13 1.19 -1.16
C ASP A 216 -9.77 0.63 -1.60
N LEU A 217 -9.73 -0.14 -2.68
CA LEU A 217 -8.50 -0.75 -3.16
C LEU A 217 -7.50 0.27 -3.69
N VAL A 218 -6.22 -0.04 -3.54
CA VAL A 218 -5.12 0.61 -4.23
C VAL A 218 -4.92 -0.08 -5.58
N GLN A 219 -4.93 0.70 -6.66
CA GLN A 219 -4.64 0.21 -8.02
C GLN A 219 -3.18 0.45 -8.36
N THR A 220 -2.53 -0.53 -9.00
CA THR A 220 -1.16 -0.42 -9.51
C THR A 220 -1.06 -1.03 -10.90
N ASP A 221 -0.11 -0.57 -11.71
CA ASP A 221 0.31 -1.18 -12.97
C ASP A 221 1.50 -2.15 -12.78
N ALA A 222 2.05 -2.25 -11.57
CA ALA A 222 2.92 -3.37 -11.21
C ALA A 222 2.18 -4.68 -11.48
N THR A 223 2.81 -5.60 -12.21
CA THR A 223 2.15 -6.83 -12.65
C THR A 223 1.71 -7.68 -11.46
N ILE A 224 0.39 -7.84 -11.29
CA ILE A 224 -0.23 -8.76 -10.34
C ILE A 224 -0.68 -10.00 -11.13
N ASN A 225 -0.19 -11.17 -10.71
CA ASN A 225 -0.49 -12.46 -11.35
C ASN A 225 -0.71 -13.54 -10.28
N PRO A 226 -1.35 -14.68 -10.63
CA PRO A 226 -1.39 -15.83 -9.75
C PRO A 226 0.01 -16.17 -9.24
N GLY A 227 0.15 -16.18 -7.90
CA GLY A 227 1.42 -16.43 -7.22
C GLY A 227 1.96 -15.23 -6.45
N ASN A 228 1.71 -13.95 -6.83
CA ASN A 228 2.00 -12.83 -5.96
C ASN A 228 0.79 -12.35 -5.12
N SER A 229 -0.38 -12.97 -5.31
CA SER A 229 -1.53 -12.78 -4.42
C SER A 229 -1.17 -13.14 -2.97
N GLY A 230 -1.53 -12.27 -2.02
CA GLY A 230 -1.16 -12.35 -0.60
C GLY A 230 0.22 -11.79 -0.28
N GLY A 231 1.03 -11.48 -1.28
CA GLY A 231 2.31 -10.82 -1.12
C GLY A 231 2.18 -9.31 -0.89
N PRO A 232 3.27 -8.66 -0.48
CA PRO A 232 3.28 -7.24 -0.22
C PRO A 232 3.30 -6.40 -1.50
N LEU A 233 2.56 -5.29 -1.49
CA LEU A 233 2.81 -4.12 -2.30
C LEU A 233 3.58 -3.14 -1.42
N ILE A 234 4.80 -2.75 -1.82
CA ILE A 234 5.68 -1.88 -1.02
C ILE A 234 5.97 -0.55 -1.73
N ASN A 235 6.32 0.45 -0.93
CA ASN A 235 6.88 1.71 -1.41
C ASN A 235 8.41 1.61 -1.60
N THR A 236 9.05 2.70 -2.02
CA THR A 236 10.51 2.79 -2.22
C THR A 236 11.33 2.64 -0.94
N ASN A 237 10.72 2.82 0.24
CA ASN A 237 11.37 2.60 1.54
C ASN A 237 11.29 1.13 2.01
N GLY A 238 10.65 0.24 1.24
CA GLY A 238 10.40 -1.16 1.64
C GLY A 238 9.26 -1.34 2.63
N GLU A 239 8.44 -0.32 2.84
CA GLU A 239 7.29 -0.39 3.73
C GLU A 239 6.07 -0.93 2.99
N VAL A 240 5.34 -1.86 3.60
CA VAL A 240 4.13 -2.45 3.03
C VAL A 240 2.99 -1.42 3.03
N ILE A 241 2.49 -1.09 1.86
CA ILE A 241 1.34 -0.18 1.66
C ILE A 241 0.06 -0.92 1.29
N GLY A 242 0.16 -2.19 0.89
CA GLY A 242 -0.99 -3.02 0.57
C GLY A 242 -0.66 -4.50 0.48
N VAL A 243 -1.72 -5.32 0.36
CA VAL A 243 -1.66 -6.75 0.14
C VAL A 243 -2.18 -7.03 -1.27
N ASN A 244 -1.32 -7.54 -2.16
CA ASN A 244 -1.72 -7.88 -3.53
C ASN A 244 -2.87 -8.88 -3.51
N THR A 245 -3.94 -8.64 -4.28
CA THR A 245 -5.11 -9.53 -4.26
C THR A 245 -5.59 -9.89 -5.66
N VAL A 246 -6.28 -9.01 -6.34
CA VAL A 246 -7.00 -9.30 -7.58
C VAL A 246 -6.34 -8.64 -8.78
N LYS A 247 -6.39 -9.34 -9.93
CA LYS A 247 -6.16 -8.82 -11.27
C LYS A 247 -7.46 -8.87 -12.06
N ILE A 248 -7.76 -7.86 -12.84
CA ILE A 248 -8.80 -7.94 -13.86
C ILE A 248 -8.22 -8.70 -15.05
N ASN A 249 -8.72 -9.91 -15.29
CA ASN A 249 -8.18 -10.82 -16.32
C ASN A 249 -8.23 -10.26 -17.75
N GLU A 250 -9.17 -9.35 -18.02
CA GLU A 250 -9.42 -8.77 -19.33
C GLU A 250 -8.60 -7.50 -19.60
N ALA A 251 -7.79 -7.04 -18.64
CA ALA A 251 -7.01 -5.81 -18.75
C ALA A 251 -5.57 -6.00 -18.28
N GLU A 252 -4.61 -5.63 -19.14
CA GLU A 252 -3.18 -5.57 -18.76
C GLU A 252 -2.89 -4.29 -17.96
N GLY A 253 -1.98 -4.37 -17.00
CA GLY A 253 -1.56 -3.21 -16.21
C GLY A 253 -2.62 -2.71 -15.21
N ILE A 254 -3.61 -3.55 -14.85
CA ILE A 254 -4.60 -3.25 -13.82
C ILE A 254 -4.55 -4.33 -12.73
N GLY A 255 -3.80 -4.04 -11.69
CA GLY A 255 -3.71 -4.85 -10.47
C GLY A 255 -4.26 -4.09 -9.27
N PHE A 256 -4.68 -4.82 -8.23
CA PHE A 256 -5.24 -4.25 -7.01
C PHE A 256 -4.58 -4.81 -5.76
N ALA A 257 -4.51 -3.99 -4.73
CA ALA A 257 -4.05 -4.38 -3.41
C ALA A 257 -5.01 -3.84 -2.34
N VAL A 258 -5.25 -4.64 -1.30
CA VAL A 258 -5.99 -4.23 -0.11
C VAL A 258 -5.10 -3.31 0.72
N PRO A 259 -5.54 -2.10 1.10
CA PRO A 259 -4.75 -1.15 1.89
C PRO A 259 -4.31 -1.73 3.23
N ILE A 260 -3.04 -1.56 3.58
CA ILE A 260 -2.46 -2.18 4.79
C ILE A 260 -3.08 -1.65 6.09
N ASN A 261 -3.54 -0.40 6.13
CA ASN A 261 -4.09 0.21 7.34
C ASN A 261 -5.37 -0.48 7.85
N ILE A 262 -6.10 -1.19 6.97
CA ILE A 262 -7.30 -1.96 7.37
C ILE A 262 -6.94 -3.08 8.34
N VAL A 263 -5.81 -3.76 8.11
CA VAL A 263 -5.41 -4.96 8.86
C VAL A 263 -4.44 -4.68 10.01
N LYS A 264 -3.86 -3.49 10.08
CA LYS A 264 -2.93 -3.12 11.18
C LYS A 264 -3.47 -3.38 12.58
N PRO A 265 -4.70 -2.94 12.94
CA PRO A 265 -5.23 -3.18 14.28
C PRO A 265 -5.31 -4.68 14.63
N ILE A 266 -5.59 -5.52 13.64
CA ILE A 266 -5.67 -6.98 13.79
C ILE A 266 -4.28 -7.56 14.05
N ILE A 267 -3.28 -7.18 13.24
CA ILE A 267 -1.88 -7.59 13.42
C ILE A 267 -1.37 -7.18 14.81
N GLU A 268 -1.60 -5.93 15.20
CA GLU A 268 -1.21 -5.42 16.52
C GLU A 268 -1.83 -6.22 17.67
N SER A 269 -3.12 -6.60 17.54
CA SER A 269 -3.79 -7.42 18.54
C SER A 269 -3.17 -8.80 18.66
N PHE A 270 -2.85 -9.45 17.52
CA PHE A 270 -2.18 -10.76 17.56
C PHE A 270 -0.77 -10.66 18.13
N VAL A 271 -0.01 -9.64 17.79
CA VAL A 271 1.36 -9.47 18.30
C VAL A 271 1.37 -9.21 19.80
N ARG A 272 0.44 -8.39 20.32
CA ARG A 272 0.38 -8.01 21.73
C ARG A 272 -0.30 -9.07 22.61
N ASN A 273 -1.42 -9.65 22.12
CA ASN A 273 -2.33 -10.45 22.94
C ASN A 273 -2.37 -11.93 22.53
N GLY A 274 -1.76 -12.29 21.38
CA GLY A 274 -1.84 -13.63 20.81
C GLY A 274 -3.19 -13.98 20.18
N ASN A 275 -4.15 -13.07 20.20
CA ASN A 275 -5.49 -13.24 19.62
C ASN A 275 -6.05 -11.91 19.12
N PHE A 276 -7.14 -12.01 18.36
CA PHE A 276 -7.96 -10.87 17.95
C PHE A 276 -9.43 -11.23 18.20
N GLU A 277 -10.10 -10.41 19.00
CA GLU A 277 -11.56 -10.49 19.20
C GLU A 277 -12.21 -9.45 18.30
N GLU A 278 -12.82 -9.93 17.22
CA GLU A 278 -13.44 -9.05 16.23
C GLU A 278 -14.71 -8.39 16.81
N ALA A 279 -14.60 -7.09 17.06
CA ALA A 279 -15.77 -6.28 17.34
C ALA A 279 -16.54 -6.01 16.06
N TYR A 280 -17.87 -5.97 16.10
CA TYR A 280 -18.69 -5.71 14.93
C TYR A 280 -19.97 -4.94 15.24
N LEU A 281 -20.49 -4.23 14.23
CA LEU A 281 -21.76 -3.49 14.28
C LEU A 281 -22.96 -4.36 13.92
N GLY A 282 -22.79 -5.37 13.10
CA GLY A 282 -23.88 -6.20 12.58
C GLY A 282 -24.67 -5.52 11.47
N ILE A 283 -23.97 -4.88 10.54
CA ILE A 283 -24.57 -4.23 9.37
C ILE A 283 -23.88 -4.70 8.07
N PHE A 284 -24.63 -4.65 6.97
CA PHE A 284 -24.07 -4.62 5.62
C PHE A 284 -24.20 -3.18 5.13
N ALA A 285 -23.10 -2.59 4.73
CA ALA A 285 -23.06 -1.19 4.37
C ALA A 285 -22.05 -0.97 3.25
N TYR A 286 -22.22 0.09 2.50
CA TYR A 286 -21.40 0.40 1.34
C TYR A 286 -21.06 1.89 1.30
N ASP A 287 -19.93 2.23 0.76
CA ASP A 287 -19.61 3.63 0.48
C ASP A 287 -20.32 4.14 -0.78
N LYS A 288 -20.16 5.43 -1.06
CA LYS A 288 -20.83 6.09 -2.20
C LYS A 288 -20.43 5.50 -3.57
N ASN A 289 -19.29 4.81 -3.67
CA ASN A 289 -18.79 4.30 -4.95
C ASN A 289 -19.50 2.99 -5.36
N VAL A 290 -20.00 2.23 -4.37
CA VAL A 290 -20.78 1.00 -4.61
C VAL A 290 -22.26 1.29 -4.87
N VAL A 291 -22.80 2.28 -4.17
CA VAL A 291 -24.27 2.54 -4.19
C VAL A 291 -24.87 2.71 -5.59
N PRO A 292 -24.20 3.31 -6.60
CA PRO A 292 -24.70 3.36 -7.96
C PRO A 292 -24.97 1.98 -8.59
N TYR A 293 -24.26 0.93 -8.16
CA TYR A 293 -24.45 -0.44 -8.66
C TYR A 293 -25.59 -1.19 -7.97
N LEU A 294 -26.12 -0.65 -6.87
CA LEU A 294 -27.15 -1.31 -6.06
C LEU A 294 -28.59 -0.99 -6.47
N GLU A 295 -28.81 -0.25 -7.55
CA GLU A 295 -30.13 0.16 -8.06
C GLU A 295 -31.07 0.76 -6.98
N THR A 296 -30.50 1.34 -5.93
CA THR A 296 -31.27 1.85 -4.78
C THR A 296 -31.93 3.19 -5.05
N GLY A 297 -31.52 3.91 -6.09
CA GLY A 297 -31.96 5.28 -6.38
C GLY A 297 -31.55 6.30 -5.31
N ILE A 298 -30.60 5.95 -4.43
CA ILE A 298 -30.12 6.80 -3.36
C ILE A 298 -28.84 7.50 -3.80
N GLU A 299 -28.83 8.83 -3.65
CA GLU A 299 -27.65 9.66 -3.88
C GLU A 299 -27.27 10.36 -2.57
N PHE A 300 -25.98 10.33 -2.20
CA PHE A 300 -25.42 11.05 -1.09
C PHE A 300 -23.97 11.49 -1.36
N GLY A 301 -23.55 12.59 -0.75
CA GLY A 301 -22.24 13.18 -1.01
C GLY A 301 -21.09 12.50 -0.23
N SER A 302 -21.38 12.08 1.01
CA SER A 302 -20.38 11.52 1.94
C SER A 302 -21.04 10.58 2.93
N GLY A 303 -20.25 9.65 3.47
CA GLY A 303 -20.69 8.67 4.46
C GLY A 303 -20.86 7.26 3.90
N ILE A 304 -21.39 6.38 4.74
CA ILE A 304 -21.60 4.95 4.50
C ILE A 304 -23.08 4.63 4.53
N TYR A 305 -23.58 4.07 3.45
CA TYR A 305 -24.99 3.67 3.31
C TYR A 305 -25.25 2.33 3.99
N VAL A 306 -26.20 2.28 4.94
CA VAL A 306 -26.64 1.05 5.60
C VAL A 306 -27.64 0.31 4.70
N ALA A 307 -27.20 -0.74 4.05
CA ALA A 307 -28.01 -1.55 3.12
C ALA A 307 -28.83 -2.59 3.87
N GLN A 308 -28.27 -3.20 4.93
CA GLN A 308 -28.96 -4.21 5.72
C GLN A 308 -28.46 -4.21 7.16
N ILE A 309 -29.33 -4.60 8.09
CA ILE A 309 -28.99 -4.81 9.49
C ILE A 309 -29.20 -6.28 9.80
N ASN A 310 -28.16 -6.91 10.38
CA ASN A 310 -28.21 -8.31 10.79
C ASN A 310 -29.19 -8.43 11.98
N LYS A 311 -30.14 -9.35 11.89
CA LYS A 311 -31.17 -9.58 12.91
C LYS A 311 -30.61 -9.92 14.28
N ASP A 312 -29.48 -10.65 14.30
CA ASP A 312 -28.79 -11.07 15.54
C ASP A 312 -27.63 -10.13 15.91
N GLY A 313 -27.46 -9.05 15.13
CA GLY A 313 -26.35 -8.10 15.32
C GLY A 313 -26.71 -6.97 16.31
N PRO A 314 -25.68 -6.33 16.89
CA PRO A 314 -25.89 -5.25 17.86
C PRO A 314 -26.65 -4.05 17.31
N ALA A 315 -26.49 -3.72 16.03
CA ALA A 315 -27.23 -2.64 15.40
C ALA A 315 -28.75 -2.85 15.40
N ASN A 316 -29.23 -4.11 15.42
CA ASN A 316 -30.65 -4.43 15.41
C ASN A 316 -31.38 -3.99 16.70
N THR A 317 -30.67 -3.95 17.82
CA THR A 317 -31.19 -3.50 19.09
C THR A 317 -31.08 -1.97 19.29
N SER A 318 -30.49 -1.28 18.34
CA SER A 318 -30.30 0.16 18.34
C SER A 318 -31.38 0.88 17.53
N ASN A 319 -31.30 2.22 17.46
CA ASN A 319 -32.16 3.04 16.60
C ASN A 319 -31.63 3.19 15.15
N LEU A 320 -30.55 2.46 14.78
CA LEU A 320 -30.06 2.44 13.41
C LEU A 320 -31.09 1.80 12.48
N LYS A 321 -31.22 2.31 11.27
CA LYS A 321 -32.17 1.81 10.28
C LYS A 321 -31.50 1.59 8.94
N VAL A 322 -32.03 0.65 8.19
CA VAL A 322 -31.72 0.51 6.75
C VAL A 322 -32.00 1.85 6.06
N ARG A 323 -31.16 2.25 5.13
CA ARG A 323 -31.12 3.53 4.42
C ARG A 323 -30.58 4.71 5.24
N ASP A 324 -30.08 4.52 6.45
CA ASP A 324 -29.27 5.54 7.12
C ASP A 324 -27.92 5.70 6.40
N ILE A 325 -27.39 6.90 6.47
CA ILE A 325 -26.02 7.20 5.98
C ILE A 325 -25.19 7.55 7.20
N ILE A 326 -24.25 6.69 7.58
CA ILE A 326 -23.32 6.94 8.67
C ILE A 326 -22.29 7.96 8.18
N THR A 327 -22.25 9.12 8.83
CA THR A 327 -21.32 10.21 8.49
C THR A 327 -20.17 10.35 9.47
N LYS A 328 -20.37 9.90 10.72
CA LYS A 328 -19.33 9.88 11.77
C LYS A 328 -19.47 8.66 12.65
N ILE A 329 -18.34 8.24 13.22
CA ILE A 329 -18.29 7.34 14.36
C ILE A 329 -17.47 8.00 15.47
N ASP A 330 -18.08 8.17 16.65
CA ASP A 330 -17.60 9.06 17.69
C ASP A 330 -17.26 10.45 17.08
N ASP A 331 -16.02 10.92 17.17
CA ASP A 331 -15.60 12.22 16.64
C ASP A 331 -14.97 12.13 15.24
N ILE A 332 -14.93 10.94 14.61
CA ILE A 332 -14.24 10.70 13.34
C ILE A 332 -15.23 10.74 12.19
N ASP A 333 -14.98 11.59 11.19
CA ASP A 333 -15.72 11.59 9.93
C ASP A 333 -15.45 10.30 9.15
N ILE A 334 -16.51 9.68 8.62
CA ILE A 334 -16.44 8.42 7.89
C ILE A 334 -17.00 8.61 6.49
N ASN A 335 -16.18 8.29 5.47
CA ASN A 335 -16.55 8.39 4.06
C ASN A 335 -16.27 7.11 3.27
N LYS A 336 -15.48 6.18 3.86
CA LYS A 336 -15.06 4.92 3.23
C LYS A 336 -15.31 3.75 4.16
N MET A 337 -15.60 2.58 3.56
CA MET A 337 -15.77 1.36 4.34
C MET A 337 -14.49 0.97 5.07
N SER A 338 -13.31 1.22 4.48
CA SER A 338 -12.02 0.97 5.12
C SER A 338 -11.82 1.76 6.41
N GLU A 339 -12.28 3.03 6.45
CA GLU A 339 -12.22 3.88 7.64
C GLU A 339 -13.11 3.33 8.75
N LEU A 340 -14.36 2.94 8.43
CA LEU A 340 -15.28 2.33 9.37
C LEU A 340 -14.72 1.00 9.90
N ARG A 341 -14.25 0.11 9.03
CA ARG A 341 -13.68 -1.19 9.42
C ARG A 341 -12.44 -1.02 10.29
N LYS A 342 -11.48 -0.18 9.90
CA LYS A 342 -10.28 0.13 10.69
C LYS A 342 -10.65 0.63 12.10
N TYR A 343 -11.65 1.51 12.20
CA TYR A 343 -12.11 2.01 13.49
C TYR A 343 -12.70 0.90 14.36
N ILE A 344 -13.63 0.11 13.80
CA ILE A 344 -14.26 -1.00 14.52
C ILE A 344 -13.23 -2.05 14.96
N TYR A 345 -12.26 -2.39 14.11
CA TYR A 345 -11.20 -3.35 14.44
C TYR A 345 -10.23 -2.85 15.53
N SER A 346 -10.19 -1.54 15.77
CA SER A 346 -9.42 -0.97 16.89
C SER A 346 -10.15 -1.05 18.24
N LYS A 347 -11.45 -1.41 18.25
CA LYS A 347 -12.29 -1.51 19.43
C LYS A 347 -12.40 -2.95 19.92
N LYS A 348 -12.98 -3.11 21.12
CA LYS A 348 -13.29 -4.43 21.70
C LYS A 348 -14.77 -4.69 21.64
N ALA A 349 -15.14 -5.97 21.60
CA ALA A 349 -16.53 -6.36 21.87
C ALA A 349 -16.98 -5.82 23.24
N GLY A 350 -18.14 -5.18 23.26
CA GLY A 350 -18.67 -4.52 24.45
C GLY A 350 -18.39 -3.02 24.55
N ASP A 351 -17.49 -2.46 23.76
CA ASP A 351 -17.29 -1.02 23.69
C ASP A 351 -18.54 -0.33 23.11
N GLU A 352 -18.86 0.85 23.61
CA GLU A 352 -19.93 1.69 23.09
C GLU A 352 -19.36 2.69 22.10
N VAL A 353 -19.98 2.81 20.93
CA VAL A 353 -19.66 3.81 19.90
C VAL A 353 -20.88 4.65 19.59
N ASN A 354 -20.67 5.91 19.22
CA ASN A 354 -21.73 6.82 18.84
C ASN A 354 -21.69 7.09 17.34
N LEU A 355 -22.72 6.65 16.60
CA LEU A 355 -22.85 6.91 15.18
C LEU A 355 -23.65 8.20 14.96
N ILE A 356 -23.12 9.08 14.12
CA ILE A 356 -23.90 10.20 13.57
C ILE A 356 -24.38 9.78 12.19
N VAL A 357 -25.71 9.74 12.03
CA VAL A 357 -26.33 9.28 10.78
C VAL A 357 -27.23 10.35 10.19
N LEU A 358 -27.28 10.40 8.87
CA LEU A 358 -28.23 11.19 8.10
C LEU A 358 -29.41 10.29 7.66
N ARG A 359 -30.63 10.66 8.07
CA ARG A 359 -31.88 9.97 7.71
C ARG A 359 -32.90 11.01 7.28
N ASN A 360 -33.42 10.94 6.06
CA ASN A 360 -34.39 11.89 5.52
C ASN A 360 -33.96 13.36 5.73
N LYS A 361 -32.71 13.68 5.44
CA LYS A 361 -32.10 15.01 5.60
C LYS A 361 -32.01 15.52 7.05
N LYS A 362 -32.23 14.67 8.04
CA LYS A 362 -32.07 14.99 9.47
C LYS A 362 -30.94 14.15 10.06
N THR A 363 -30.18 14.76 10.95
CA THR A 363 -29.06 14.10 11.65
C THR A 363 -29.58 13.49 12.96
N TYR A 364 -29.11 12.26 13.23
CA TYR A 364 -29.38 11.52 14.46
C TYR A 364 -28.09 11.04 15.08
N SER A 365 -28.02 11.02 16.40
CA SER A 365 -26.95 10.40 17.18
C SER A 365 -27.46 9.08 17.73
N ILE A 366 -26.74 7.99 17.46
CA ILE A 366 -27.15 6.63 17.79
C ILE A 366 -25.99 5.91 18.47
N LYS A 367 -26.19 5.54 19.74
CA LYS A 367 -25.24 4.76 20.52
C LYS A 367 -25.47 3.28 20.26
N ILE A 368 -24.36 2.56 20.01
CA ILE A 368 -24.37 1.12 19.77
C ILE A 368 -23.26 0.49 20.59
N LYS A 369 -23.59 -0.56 21.34
CA LYS A 369 -22.63 -1.41 22.01
C LYS A 369 -22.17 -2.48 21.02
N LEU A 370 -20.88 -2.51 20.70
CA LEU A 370 -20.32 -3.45 19.72
C LEU A 370 -20.48 -4.90 20.19
N GLY A 371 -20.83 -5.78 19.27
CA GLY A 371 -20.87 -7.21 19.48
C GLY A 371 -19.52 -7.88 19.27
N LYS A 372 -19.46 -9.18 19.49
CA LYS A 372 -18.37 -10.07 19.14
C LYS A 372 -18.80 -10.90 17.93
N LYS A 373 -18.00 -10.89 16.86
CA LYS A 373 -18.21 -11.70 15.66
C LYS A 373 -17.72 -13.13 15.86
#